data_40ff6793a55d839c0c57796886a51f6d
#
_entry.id   40ff6793a55d839c0c57796886a51f6d
#
_cell.length_a   1.000
_cell.length_b   1.000
_cell.length_c   1.000
_cell.angle_alpha   90.00
_cell.angle_beta   90.00
_cell.angle_gamma   90.00
#
_symmetry.space_group_name_H-M   'P 1'
#
loop_
_entity.id
_entity.type
_entity.pdbx_description
1 polymer ?
#
loop_
_entity_poly.entity_id
_entity_poly.type
_entity_poly.pdbx_seq_one_letter_code
_entity_poly.pdbx_strand_id
1 'polypeptide(L)'
;MSFHSPVSFGLRRLGEEKRGGEKVGTIWEHIAEFSVRLRVVFYAILVSTTFFMVFPANQSFLQNPLAFYDPIIALVLQQVVKDVLPQGIQLIAGQFTAPLAIYFIGSVILGVAVSSPVIAYEAYRYIAPALYPHEQRAVYPFVASFTILFVIGAVFGYKILAPFILWAMIPFFRLTSSLPIINVMDFYNLVFITTLASGFSFTMPVFFVLLVRFGVIKTSYVTTRRRYVYAALYIVTAIVTPDGGPIADIALFIPMALLLELAVFFGKRYERSGQFETKRFEEKPSYTKCRYCGALFTGGDVFCNECGRSRL
;
A
#
# COMPACT_ATOMS: atom_id res chain seq x y z
N MET A 1 -65.54 -13.42 -19.64
CA MET A 1 -64.77 -12.84 -18.53
C MET A 1 -63.30 -13.18 -18.77
N SER A 2 -62.56 -12.25 -19.35
CA SER A 2 -61.19 -12.40 -19.79
C SER A 2 -60.26 -12.01 -18.66
N PHE A 3 -59.33 -12.89 -18.30
CA PHE A 3 -58.16 -12.53 -17.46
C PHE A 3 -56.96 -12.32 -18.35
N HIS A 4 -56.45 -11.10 -18.32
CA HIS A 4 -55.21 -10.71 -18.96
C HIS A 4 -53.97 -11.30 -18.21
N SER A 5 -53.13 -11.93 -18.99
CA SER A 5 -51.78 -12.37 -18.56
C SER A 5 -50.79 -11.21 -18.46
N PRO A 6 -49.82 -11.25 -17.55
CA PRO A 6 -48.83 -10.18 -17.40
C PRO A 6 -47.68 -10.29 -18.42
N VAL A 7 -47.21 -9.12 -18.77
CA VAL A 7 -46.17 -8.74 -19.70
C VAL A 7 -44.84 -9.48 -19.43
N SER A 8 -44.41 -10.23 -20.43
CA SER A 8 -43.05 -10.77 -20.51
C SER A 8 -42.06 -9.62 -20.81
N PHE A 9 -41.21 -9.31 -19.84
CA PHE A 9 -40.12 -8.36 -20.02
C PHE A 9 -39.01 -9.07 -20.82
N GLY A 10 -38.98 -8.80 -22.12
CA GLY A 10 -38.00 -9.35 -23.05
C GLY A 10 -36.60 -8.89 -22.74
N LEU A 11 -35.75 -9.81 -22.26
CA LEU A 11 -34.31 -9.67 -22.23
C LEU A 11 -33.78 -9.66 -23.66
N ARG A 12 -33.64 -8.45 -24.21
CA ARG A 12 -32.95 -8.22 -25.47
C ARG A 12 -31.45 -8.48 -25.21
N ARG A 13 -30.97 -9.66 -25.56
CA ARG A 13 -29.54 -9.93 -25.76
C ARG A 13 -29.07 -9.06 -26.93
N LEU A 14 -28.47 -7.94 -26.61
CA LEU A 14 -27.62 -7.23 -27.55
C LEU A 14 -26.36 -8.05 -27.72
N GLY A 15 -26.12 -8.56 -28.91
CA GLY A 15 -24.90 -9.25 -29.29
C GLY A 15 -23.72 -8.32 -29.08
N GLU A 16 -22.82 -8.68 -28.18
CA GLU A 16 -21.52 -8.05 -28.05
C GLU A 16 -20.66 -8.46 -29.26
N GLU A 17 -20.61 -7.56 -30.22
CA GLU A 17 -19.63 -7.55 -31.28
C GLU A 17 -18.25 -7.30 -30.65
N LYS A 18 -17.43 -8.34 -30.54
CA LYS A 18 -16.04 -8.26 -30.14
C LYS A 18 -15.24 -7.45 -31.17
N ARG A 19 -15.30 -6.13 -31.08
CA ARG A 19 -14.28 -5.27 -31.69
C ARG A 19 -13.17 -5.09 -30.68
N GLY A 20 -11.96 -5.57 -31.03
CA GLY A 20 -10.72 -5.27 -30.35
C GLY A 20 -10.40 -3.78 -30.45
N GLY A 21 -10.97 -2.98 -29.54
CA GLY A 21 -10.66 -1.58 -29.33
C GLY A 21 -10.33 -1.40 -27.86
N GLU A 22 -9.19 -0.80 -27.55
CA GLU A 22 -8.85 -0.31 -26.22
C GLU A 22 -10.05 0.43 -25.66
N LYS A 23 -10.64 -0.09 -24.59
CA LYS A 23 -11.63 0.63 -23.81
C LYS A 23 -10.93 1.78 -23.11
N VAL A 24 -10.90 2.94 -23.75
CA VAL A 24 -10.58 4.20 -23.07
C VAL A 24 -11.72 4.45 -22.10
N GLY A 25 -11.58 3.95 -20.87
CA GLY A 25 -12.56 4.14 -19.81
C GLY A 25 -12.70 5.63 -19.53
N THR A 26 -13.93 6.13 -19.49
CA THR A 26 -14.22 7.50 -19.05
C THR A 26 -13.76 7.69 -17.61
N ILE A 27 -13.31 8.91 -17.25
CA ILE A 27 -12.88 9.26 -15.87
C ILE A 27 -13.91 8.81 -14.84
N TRP A 28 -15.19 8.87 -15.18
CA TRP A 28 -16.30 8.42 -14.33
C TRP A 28 -16.32 6.90 -14.08
N GLU A 29 -15.95 6.09 -15.06
CA GLU A 29 -15.80 4.64 -14.88
C GLU A 29 -14.66 4.31 -13.92
N HIS A 30 -13.55 5.06 -14.00
CA HIS A 30 -12.41 4.92 -13.10
C HIS A 30 -12.77 5.29 -11.65
N ILE A 31 -13.55 6.36 -11.46
CA ILE A 31 -14.03 6.77 -10.13
C ILE A 31 -15.03 5.73 -9.59
N ALA A 32 -15.90 5.19 -10.43
CA ALA A 32 -16.84 4.15 -10.03
C ALA A 32 -16.13 2.86 -9.60
N GLU A 33 -15.10 2.43 -10.33
CA GLU A 33 -14.28 1.28 -9.97
C GLU A 33 -13.56 1.51 -8.64
N PHE A 34 -12.93 2.68 -8.45
CA PHE A 34 -12.30 3.06 -7.20
C PHE A 34 -13.28 2.98 -6.02
N SER A 35 -14.50 3.50 -6.18
CA SER A 35 -15.53 3.48 -5.13
C SER A 35 -15.94 2.07 -4.73
N VAL A 36 -16.03 1.13 -5.69
CA VAL A 36 -16.35 -0.27 -5.40
C VAL A 36 -15.24 -0.92 -4.58
N ARG A 37 -13.98 -0.71 -4.96
CA ARG A 37 -12.82 -1.27 -4.25
C ARG A 37 -12.65 -0.67 -2.86
N LEU A 38 -12.87 0.64 -2.74
CA LEU A 38 -12.84 1.33 -1.46
C LEU A 38 -13.88 0.76 -0.47
N ARG A 39 -15.07 0.37 -0.94
CA ARG A 39 -16.07 -0.29 -0.11
C ARG A 39 -15.58 -1.63 0.44
N VAL A 40 -14.88 -2.44 -0.37
CA VAL A 40 -14.32 -3.72 0.09
C VAL A 40 -13.30 -3.49 1.20
N VAL A 41 -12.39 -2.53 1.01
CA VAL A 41 -11.41 -2.13 2.04
C VAL A 41 -12.11 -1.64 3.30
N PHE A 42 -13.13 -0.78 3.16
CA PHE A 42 -13.90 -0.27 4.29
C PHE A 42 -14.58 -1.40 5.09
N TYR A 43 -15.24 -2.35 4.41
CA TYR A 43 -15.84 -3.49 5.08
C TYR A 43 -14.80 -4.39 5.76
N ALA A 44 -13.64 -4.61 5.15
CA ALA A 44 -12.55 -5.38 5.77
C ALA A 44 -12.07 -4.71 7.07
N ILE A 45 -11.86 -3.39 7.06
CA ILE A 45 -11.49 -2.62 8.24
C ILE A 45 -12.60 -2.67 9.29
N LEU A 46 -13.86 -2.50 8.90
CA LEU A 46 -15.00 -2.51 9.82
C LEU A 46 -15.12 -3.87 10.52
N VAL A 47 -15.05 -4.96 9.77
CA VAL A 47 -15.12 -6.32 10.32
C VAL A 47 -13.95 -6.58 11.27
N SER A 48 -12.72 -6.23 10.87
CA SER A 48 -11.52 -6.40 11.71
C SER A 48 -11.60 -5.56 12.99
N THR A 49 -12.03 -4.29 12.88
CA THR A 49 -12.22 -3.40 14.03
C THR A 49 -13.24 -3.95 15.00
N THR A 50 -14.41 -4.39 14.50
CA THR A 50 -15.46 -4.99 15.32
C THR A 50 -14.97 -6.27 16.01
N PHE A 51 -14.16 -7.08 15.31
CA PHE A 51 -13.56 -8.26 15.89
C PHE A 51 -12.70 -7.92 17.11
N PHE A 52 -11.75 -6.97 17.00
CA PHE A 52 -10.91 -6.58 18.15
C PHE A 52 -11.69 -5.93 19.28
N MET A 53 -12.76 -5.23 18.95
CA MET A 53 -13.60 -4.52 19.91
C MET A 53 -14.52 -5.45 20.70
N VAL A 54 -15.06 -6.51 20.05
CA VAL A 54 -16.12 -7.35 20.63
C VAL A 54 -15.62 -8.73 21.04
N PHE A 55 -14.51 -9.23 20.46
CA PHE A 55 -14.09 -10.61 20.74
C PHE A 55 -13.42 -10.69 22.13
N PRO A 56 -13.93 -11.60 23.05
CA PRO A 56 -13.36 -11.76 24.37
C PRO A 56 -11.99 -12.42 24.31
N ALA A 57 -11.02 -11.83 25.00
CA ALA A 57 -9.70 -12.44 25.15
C ALA A 57 -9.66 -13.53 26.20
N ASN A 58 -10.61 -13.50 27.13
CA ASN A 58 -10.67 -14.43 28.25
C ASN A 58 -11.79 -15.47 28.03
N GLN A 59 -11.40 -16.75 27.96
CA GLN A 59 -12.35 -17.88 27.84
C GLN A 59 -13.21 -18.04 29.12
N SER A 60 -12.81 -17.45 30.23
CA SER A 60 -13.56 -17.50 31.50
C SER A 60 -14.94 -16.86 31.39
N PHE A 61 -15.16 -15.93 30.46
CA PHE A 61 -16.47 -15.33 30.21
C PHE A 61 -17.49 -16.36 29.69
N LEU A 62 -17.05 -17.35 28.92
CA LEU A 62 -17.93 -18.43 28.42
C LEU A 62 -18.37 -19.38 29.53
N GLN A 63 -17.61 -19.47 30.63
CA GLN A 63 -17.91 -20.34 31.78
C GLN A 63 -18.63 -19.59 32.90
N ASN A 64 -18.38 -18.28 33.07
CA ASN A 64 -19.01 -17.44 34.08
C ASN A 64 -19.46 -16.10 33.47
N PRO A 65 -20.74 -15.91 33.14
CA PRO A 65 -21.27 -14.69 32.55
C PRO A 65 -21.20 -13.47 33.47
N LEU A 66 -20.86 -13.64 34.75
CA LEU A 66 -20.61 -12.57 35.72
C LEU A 66 -19.12 -12.16 35.79
N ALA A 67 -18.21 -12.83 35.08
CA ALA A 67 -16.83 -12.41 35.00
C ALA A 67 -16.70 -11.14 34.14
N PHE A 68 -15.76 -10.28 34.53
CA PHE A 68 -15.49 -9.06 33.76
C PHE A 68 -15.13 -9.43 32.31
N TYR A 69 -15.83 -8.76 31.38
CA TYR A 69 -15.59 -8.91 29.96
C TYR A 69 -14.34 -8.12 29.56
N ASP A 70 -13.25 -8.85 29.23
CA ASP A 70 -12.02 -8.28 28.75
C ASP A 70 -11.87 -8.55 27.24
N PRO A 71 -12.11 -7.56 26.38
CA PRO A 71 -11.91 -7.70 24.94
C PRO A 71 -10.42 -7.75 24.58
N ILE A 72 -10.08 -8.27 23.39
CA ILE A 72 -8.69 -8.39 22.92
C ILE A 72 -7.98 -7.04 23.00
N ILE A 73 -8.64 -5.95 22.63
CA ILE A 73 -8.05 -4.61 22.68
C ILE A 73 -7.58 -4.23 24.08
N ALA A 74 -8.28 -4.64 25.14
CA ALA A 74 -7.86 -4.31 26.50
C ALA A 74 -6.52 -4.97 26.86
N LEU A 75 -6.27 -6.20 26.42
CA LEU A 75 -4.96 -6.85 26.59
C LEU A 75 -3.87 -6.12 25.80
N VAL A 76 -4.17 -5.71 24.56
CA VAL A 76 -3.22 -4.95 23.75
C VAL A 76 -2.86 -3.63 24.42
N LEU A 77 -3.86 -2.88 24.93
CA LEU A 77 -3.61 -1.62 25.63
C LEU A 77 -2.72 -1.82 26.87
N GLN A 78 -2.99 -2.84 27.68
CA GLN A 78 -2.15 -3.16 28.85
C GLN A 78 -0.72 -3.56 28.45
N GLN A 79 -0.58 -4.31 27.37
CA GLN A 79 0.73 -4.74 26.88
C GLN A 79 1.54 -3.56 26.32
N VAL A 80 0.88 -2.63 25.63
CA VAL A 80 1.51 -1.40 25.10
C VAL A 80 2.14 -0.58 26.22
N VAL A 81 1.44 -0.38 27.35
CA VAL A 81 1.99 0.34 28.49
C VAL A 81 3.24 -0.36 29.04
N LYS A 82 3.16 -1.68 29.22
CA LYS A 82 4.31 -2.49 29.75
C LYS A 82 5.54 -2.44 28.85
N ASP A 83 5.31 -2.45 27.51
CA ASP A 83 6.38 -2.57 26.52
C ASP A 83 7.04 -1.23 26.20
N VAL A 84 6.26 -0.15 26.17
CA VAL A 84 6.66 1.11 25.54
C VAL A 84 6.89 2.22 26.55
N LEU A 85 6.18 2.22 27.71
CA LEU A 85 6.28 3.29 28.69
C LEU A 85 7.62 3.24 29.42
N PRO A 86 8.47 4.31 29.36
CA PRO A 86 9.72 4.36 30.10
C PRO A 86 9.49 4.41 31.62
N GLN A 87 10.44 3.85 32.38
CA GLN A 87 10.39 3.89 33.85
C GLN A 87 10.44 5.33 34.37
N GLY A 88 9.58 5.64 35.33
CA GLY A 88 9.51 6.96 35.96
C GLY A 88 8.55 7.94 35.31
N ILE A 89 7.88 7.57 34.24
CA ILE A 89 6.79 8.35 33.64
C ILE A 89 5.44 7.83 34.15
N GLN A 90 4.54 8.75 34.52
CA GLN A 90 3.19 8.43 34.95
C GLN A 90 2.17 8.83 33.88
N LEU A 91 1.17 7.98 33.69
CA LEU A 91 0.04 8.27 32.81
C LEU A 91 -1.11 8.85 33.62
N ILE A 92 -1.69 9.94 33.11
CA ILE A 92 -2.87 10.58 33.71
C ILE A 92 -4.00 10.65 32.67
N ALA A 93 -5.22 10.34 33.08
CA ALA A 93 -6.40 10.55 32.25
C ALA A 93 -6.83 12.01 32.36
N GLY A 94 -6.46 12.84 31.39
CA GLY A 94 -6.82 14.27 31.35
C GLY A 94 -8.29 14.53 31.04
N GLN A 95 -9.02 13.55 30.50
CA GLN A 95 -10.43 13.62 30.15
C GLN A 95 -11.14 12.34 30.59
N PHE A 96 -12.37 12.47 31.09
CA PHE A 96 -13.19 11.32 31.50
C PHE A 96 -13.45 10.33 30.36
N THR A 97 -13.61 10.84 29.15
CA THR A 97 -13.89 10.02 27.94
C THR A 97 -12.63 9.42 27.30
N ALA A 98 -11.43 9.79 27.74
CA ALA A 98 -10.17 9.32 27.14
C ALA A 98 -10.06 7.78 27.05
N PRO A 99 -10.36 6.99 28.10
CA PRO A 99 -10.28 5.53 28.03
C PRO A 99 -11.19 4.93 26.95
N LEU A 100 -12.40 5.47 26.79
CA LEU A 100 -13.33 5.03 25.77
C LEU A 100 -12.84 5.37 24.36
N ALA A 101 -12.33 6.59 24.16
CA ALA A 101 -11.79 7.01 22.88
C ALA A 101 -10.58 6.15 22.47
N ILE A 102 -9.68 5.85 23.40
CA ILE A 102 -8.51 4.99 23.19
C ILE A 102 -8.93 3.57 22.78
N TYR A 103 -9.96 3.04 23.42
CA TYR A 103 -10.52 1.73 23.10
C TYR A 103 -11.00 1.68 21.64
N PHE A 104 -11.74 2.69 21.15
CA PHE A 104 -12.18 2.78 19.77
C PHE A 104 -11.02 2.99 18.79
N ILE A 105 -10.16 3.97 19.06
CA ILE A 105 -9.03 4.31 18.18
C ILE A 105 -8.07 3.14 18.05
N GLY A 106 -7.73 2.48 19.16
CA GLY A 106 -6.87 1.31 19.17
C GLY A 106 -7.47 0.16 18.35
N SER A 107 -8.77 -0.10 18.50
CA SER A 107 -9.46 -1.14 17.71
C SER A 107 -9.46 -0.84 16.21
N VAL A 108 -9.67 0.43 15.82
CA VAL A 108 -9.61 0.86 14.41
C VAL A 108 -8.19 0.66 13.84
N ILE A 109 -7.17 1.09 14.57
CA ILE A 109 -5.77 1.00 14.11
C ILE A 109 -5.33 -0.46 13.96
N LEU A 110 -5.69 -1.33 14.91
CA LEU A 110 -5.47 -2.79 14.77
C LEU A 110 -6.28 -3.37 13.60
N GLY A 111 -7.51 -2.92 13.41
CA GLY A 111 -8.35 -3.30 12.29
C GLY A 111 -7.71 -2.95 10.93
N VAL A 112 -7.16 -1.74 10.79
CA VAL A 112 -6.42 -1.31 9.61
C VAL A 112 -5.16 -2.15 9.42
N ALA A 113 -4.40 -2.39 10.50
CA ALA A 113 -3.17 -3.19 10.44
C ALA A 113 -3.44 -4.62 9.94
N VAL A 114 -4.46 -5.29 10.47
CA VAL A 114 -4.84 -6.65 10.04
C VAL A 114 -5.43 -6.66 8.64
N SER A 115 -6.12 -5.59 8.23
CA SER A 115 -6.67 -5.45 6.87
C SER A 115 -5.60 -5.09 5.82
N SER A 116 -4.34 -4.87 6.20
CA SER A 116 -3.27 -4.46 5.27
C SER A 116 -3.10 -5.39 4.05
N PRO A 117 -3.26 -6.74 4.12
CA PRO A 117 -3.21 -7.59 2.92
C PRO A 117 -4.37 -7.33 1.96
N VAL A 118 -5.56 -7.05 2.50
CA VAL A 118 -6.74 -6.73 1.68
C VAL A 118 -6.56 -5.37 1.02
N ILE A 119 -6.03 -4.39 1.75
CA ILE A 119 -5.70 -3.06 1.21
C ILE A 119 -4.69 -3.21 0.06
N ALA A 120 -3.62 -3.99 0.25
CA ALA A 120 -2.64 -4.26 -0.79
C ALA A 120 -3.24 -4.92 -2.03
N TYR A 121 -4.10 -5.92 -1.83
CA TYR A 121 -4.76 -6.64 -2.91
C TYR A 121 -5.68 -5.73 -3.74
N GLU A 122 -6.53 -4.93 -3.09
CA GLU A 122 -7.43 -4.01 -3.78
C GLU A 122 -6.67 -2.85 -4.45
N ALA A 123 -5.61 -2.34 -3.82
CA ALA A 123 -4.74 -1.34 -4.43
C ALA A 123 -4.06 -1.88 -5.70
N TYR A 124 -3.56 -3.12 -5.67
CA TYR A 124 -2.99 -3.75 -6.86
C TYR A 124 -4.05 -3.94 -7.95
N ARG A 125 -5.22 -4.47 -7.60
CA ARG A 125 -6.31 -4.69 -8.57
C ARG A 125 -6.81 -3.41 -9.21
N TYR A 126 -6.73 -2.28 -8.51
CA TYR A 126 -7.06 -0.97 -9.07
C TYR A 126 -6.08 -0.56 -10.18
N ILE A 127 -4.80 -0.91 -10.02
CA ILE A 127 -3.75 -0.61 -11.01
C ILE A 127 -3.72 -1.66 -12.13
N ALA A 128 -4.15 -2.90 -11.86
CA ALA A 128 -4.06 -4.04 -12.77
C ALA A 128 -4.72 -3.86 -14.15
N PRO A 129 -5.84 -3.13 -14.35
CA PRO A 129 -6.39 -2.91 -15.67
C PRO A 129 -5.48 -2.14 -16.63
N ALA A 130 -4.54 -1.36 -16.09
CA ALA A 130 -3.53 -0.62 -16.87
C ALA A 130 -2.35 -1.52 -17.31
N LEU A 131 -2.34 -2.81 -16.91
CA LEU A 131 -1.24 -3.74 -17.15
C LEU A 131 -1.53 -4.76 -18.24
N TYR A 132 -0.45 -5.24 -18.87
CA TYR A 132 -0.53 -6.36 -19.82
C TYR A 132 -0.94 -7.67 -19.12
N PRO A 133 -1.66 -8.59 -19.81
CA PRO A 133 -2.17 -9.83 -19.20
C PRO A 133 -1.09 -10.72 -18.55
N HIS A 134 0.14 -10.69 -19.04
CA HIS A 134 1.27 -11.46 -18.47
C HIS A 134 1.82 -10.85 -17.18
N GLU A 135 1.59 -9.55 -16.94
CA GLU A 135 2.05 -8.83 -15.73
C GLU A 135 1.07 -9.00 -14.56
N GLN A 136 -0.18 -9.35 -14.85
CA GLN A 136 -1.22 -9.55 -13.82
C GLN A 136 -0.89 -10.71 -12.86
N ARG A 137 0.02 -11.61 -13.23
CA ARG A 137 0.51 -12.68 -12.33
C ARG A 137 1.36 -12.18 -11.16
N ALA A 138 1.76 -10.91 -11.17
CA ALA A 138 2.53 -10.29 -10.09
C ALA A 138 1.71 -9.88 -8.85
N VAL A 139 0.39 -10.13 -8.82
CA VAL A 139 -0.49 -9.83 -7.67
C VAL A 139 0.04 -10.46 -6.39
N TYR A 140 0.26 -11.77 -6.40
CA TYR A 140 0.64 -12.50 -5.19
C TYR A 140 1.99 -12.05 -4.60
N PRO A 141 3.09 -11.94 -5.38
CA PRO A 141 4.34 -11.45 -4.82
C PRO A 141 4.25 -9.99 -4.37
N PHE A 142 3.42 -9.15 -5.02
CA PHE A 142 3.19 -7.78 -4.57
C PHE A 142 2.49 -7.74 -3.20
N VAL A 143 1.35 -8.42 -3.05
CA VAL A 143 0.59 -8.47 -1.80
C VAL A 143 1.44 -9.06 -0.67
N ALA A 144 2.18 -10.14 -0.94
CA ALA A 144 3.07 -10.75 0.05
C ALA A 144 4.18 -9.77 0.47
N SER A 145 4.87 -9.12 -0.47
CA SER A 145 5.93 -8.15 -0.18
C SER A 145 5.38 -6.95 0.59
N PHE A 146 4.22 -6.42 0.18
CA PHE A 146 3.55 -5.33 0.88
C PHE A 146 3.25 -5.71 2.33
N THR A 147 2.60 -6.86 2.54
CA THR A 147 2.20 -7.32 3.88
C THR A 147 3.42 -7.57 4.77
N ILE A 148 4.46 -8.22 4.24
CA ILE A 148 5.68 -8.48 5.00
C ILE A 148 6.38 -7.16 5.40
N LEU A 149 6.56 -6.23 4.46
CA LEU A 149 7.17 -4.93 4.76
C LEU A 149 6.31 -4.10 5.70
N PHE A 150 4.98 -4.14 5.55
CA PHE A 150 4.07 -3.49 6.49
C PHE A 150 4.25 -4.02 7.92
N VAL A 151 4.28 -5.35 8.09
CA VAL A 151 4.48 -5.97 9.42
C VAL A 151 5.84 -5.61 10.00
N ILE A 152 6.91 -5.68 9.19
CA ILE A 152 8.26 -5.28 9.62
C ILE A 152 8.28 -3.80 10.05
N GLY A 153 7.67 -2.92 9.25
CA GLY A 153 7.55 -1.48 9.56
C GLY A 153 6.72 -1.22 10.82
N ALA A 154 5.61 -1.93 11.00
CA ALA A 154 4.77 -1.81 12.19
C ALA A 154 5.52 -2.28 13.45
N VAL A 155 6.23 -3.41 13.39
CA VAL A 155 7.08 -3.89 14.49
C VAL A 155 8.20 -2.90 14.79
N PHE A 156 8.85 -2.33 13.77
CA PHE A 156 9.86 -1.27 13.92
C PHE A 156 9.27 -0.04 14.61
N GLY A 157 8.09 0.43 14.15
CA GLY A 157 7.36 1.54 14.74
C GLY A 157 7.04 1.32 16.22
N TYR A 158 6.52 0.14 16.53
CA TYR A 158 6.12 -0.23 17.88
C TYR A 158 7.28 -0.47 18.84
N LYS A 159 8.29 -1.27 18.45
CA LYS A 159 9.38 -1.71 19.34
C LYS A 159 10.56 -0.75 19.39
N ILE A 160 10.78 0.03 18.35
CA ILE A 160 11.97 0.89 18.24
C ILE A 160 11.56 2.37 18.24
N LEU A 161 10.70 2.78 17.30
CA LEU A 161 10.44 4.21 17.08
C LEU A 161 9.61 4.82 18.22
N ALA A 162 8.50 4.21 18.64
CA ALA A 162 7.66 4.75 19.70
C ALA A 162 8.37 4.85 21.07
N PRO A 163 9.09 3.81 21.56
CA PRO A 163 9.89 3.95 22.77
C PRO A 163 11.01 4.99 22.64
N PHE A 164 11.64 5.07 21.45
CA PHE A 164 12.70 6.02 21.18
C PHE A 164 12.21 7.48 21.25
N ILE A 165 11.03 7.77 20.68
CA ILE A 165 10.39 9.09 20.75
C ILE A 165 10.12 9.48 22.21
N LEU A 166 9.53 8.57 23.00
CA LEU A 166 9.25 8.82 24.42
C LEU A 166 10.53 9.07 25.21
N TRP A 167 11.55 8.24 24.96
CA TRP A 167 12.85 8.41 25.62
C TRP A 167 13.53 9.74 25.25
N ALA A 168 13.43 10.16 23.98
CA ALA A 168 13.98 11.42 23.49
C ALA A 168 13.30 12.65 24.11
N MET A 169 12.06 12.52 24.60
CA MET A 169 11.32 13.60 25.27
C MET A 169 11.72 13.79 26.74
N ILE A 170 12.29 12.76 27.42
CA ILE A 170 12.64 12.83 28.86
C ILE A 170 13.57 14.01 29.20
N PRO A 171 14.63 14.33 28.45
CA PRO A 171 15.51 15.46 28.74
C PRO A 171 14.77 16.80 28.77
N PHE A 172 13.74 16.96 27.93
CA PHE A 172 12.97 18.21 27.86
C PHE A 172 12.15 18.47 29.13
N PHE A 173 11.62 17.41 29.78
CA PHE A 173 10.97 17.56 31.10
C PHE A 173 11.96 18.09 32.16
N ARG A 174 13.23 17.67 32.11
CA ARG A 174 14.26 18.21 33.01
C ARG A 174 14.60 19.67 32.72
N LEU A 175 14.70 20.01 31.41
CA LEU A 175 15.01 21.39 31.00
C LEU A 175 13.90 22.38 31.41
N THR A 176 12.64 21.96 31.40
CA THR A 176 11.48 22.76 31.77
C THR A 176 11.15 22.65 33.26
N SER A 177 11.91 21.88 34.06
CA SER A 177 11.62 21.60 35.48
C SER A 177 10.20 21.10 35.72
N SER A 178 9.64 20.38 34.76
CA SER A 178 8.29 19.81 34.80
C SER A 178 8.30 18.34 35.25
N LEU A 179 7.19 17.91 35.85
CA LEU A 179 7.02 16.49 36.20
C LEU A 179 6.81 15.64 34.93
N PRO A 180 7.40 14.46 34.83
CA PRO A 180 7.25 13.57 33.67
C PRO A 180 5.88 12.83 33.73
N ILE A 181 4.81 13.57 33.48
CA ILE A 181 3.43 13.10 33.46
C ILE A 181 2.92 13.25 32.03
N ILE A 182 2.43 12.16 31.42
CA ILE A 182 1.91 12.16 30.07
C ILE A 182 0.41 11.85 30.11
N ASN A 183 -0.37 12.53 29.26
CA ASN A 183 -1.78 12.22 29.09
C ASN A 183 -1.91 10.85 28.41
N VAL A 184 -2.78 9.99 28.93
CA VAL A 184 -3.06 8.65 28.40
C VAL A 184 -3.42 8.71 26.90
N MET A 185 -4.21 9.71 26.48
CA MET A 185 -4.62 9.88 25.09
C MET A 185 -3.41 10.15 24.17
N ASP A 186 -2.52 11.05 24.61
CA ASP A 186 -1.34 11.43 23.82
C ASP A 186 -0.37 10.25 23.71
N PHE A 187 -0.19 9.48 24.80
CA PHE A 187 0.64 8.28 24.82
C PHE A 187 0.15 7.23 23.80
N TYR A 188 -1.14 6.85 23.85
CA TYR A 188 -1.65 5.83 22.96
C TYR A 188 -1.72 6.31 21.51
N ASN A 189 -2.10 7.57 21.26
CA ASN A 189 -2.08 8.15 19.92
C ASN A 189 -0.67 8.12 19.33
N LEU A 190 0.35 8.52 20.11
CA LEU A 190 1.73 8.47 19.67
C LEU A 190 2.12 7.04 19.28
N VAL A 191 1.89 6.06 20.15
CA VAL A 191 2.29 4.65 19.87
C VAL A 191 1.55 4.09 18.67
N PHE A 192 0.25 4.26 18.60
CA PHE A 192 -0.57 3.67 17.56
C PHE A 192 -0.36 4.34 16.20
N ILE A 193 -0.32 5.68 16.15
CA ILE A 193 -0.09 6.40 14.90
C ILE A 193 1.33 6.13 14.40
N THR A 194 2.33 6.16 15.26
CA THR A 194 3.73 5.84 14.89
C THR A 194 3.85 4.42 14.35
N THR A 195 3.20 3.44 14.98
CA THR A 195 3.20 2.05 14.53
C THR A 195 2.58 1.90 13.15
N LEU A 196 1.38 2.47 12.96
CA LEU A 196 0.65 2.40 11.69
C LEU A 196 1.38 3.14 10.57
N ALA A 197 1.82 4.36 10.86
CA ALA A 197 2.51 5.23 9.92
C ALA A 197 3.86 4.65 9.49
N SER A 198 4.63 4.07 10.42
CA SER A 198 5.86 3.33 10.11
C SER A 198 5.56 2.10 9.23
N GLY A 199 4.49 1.34 9.54
CA GLY A 199 4.04 0.23 8.71
C GLY A 199 3.80 0.64 7.26
N PHE A 200 2.99 1.66 7.03
CA PHE A 200 2.72 2.18 5.68
C PHE A 200 3.97 2.77 5.02
N SER A 201 4.81 3.49 5.76
CA SER A 201 6.05 4.05 5.22
C SER A 201 6.97 2.97 4.65
N PHE A 202 7.12 1.85 5.35
CA PHE A 202 7.93 0.72 4.88
C PHE A 202 7.37 0.05 3.62
N THR A 203 6.10 0.25 3.28
CA THR A 203 5.52 -0.27 2.03
C THR A 203 5.81 0.61 0.81
N MET A 204 6.21 1.87 0.97
CA MET A 204 6.51 2.80 -0.13
C MET A 204 7.51 2.24 -1.16
N PRO A 205 8.61 1.56 -0.76
CA PRO A 205 9.55 0.95 -1.70
C PRO A 205 8.92 -0.12 -2.60
N VAL A 206 7.89 -0.83 -2.11
CA VAL A 206 7.17 -1.84 -2.91
C VAL A 206 6.40 -1.17 -4.05
N PHE A 207 5.71 -0.06 -3.75
CA PHE A 207 5.06 0.75 -4.77
C PHE A 207 6.05 1.30 -5.80
N PHE A 208 7.22 1.75 -5.35
CA PHE A 208 8.26 2.19 -6.25
C PHE A 208 8.71 1.10 -7.23
N VAL A 209 9.00 -0.11 -6.72
CA VAL A 209 9.37 -1.26 -7.58
C VAL A 209 8.24 -1.60 -8.55
N LEU A 210 7.00 -1.52 -8.10
CA LEU A 210 5.83 -1.77 -8.94
C LEU A 210 5.74 -0.75 -10.10
N LEU A 211 5.90 0.54 -9.82
CA LEU A 211 5.88 1.60 -10.82
C LEU A 211 7.03 1.48 -11.83
N VAL A 212 8.22 1.06 -11.36
CA VAL A 212 9.36 0.76 -12.24
C VAL A 212 9.07 -0.45 -13.13
N ARG A 213 8.50 -1.51 -12.56
CA ARG A 213 8.14 -2.72 -13.30
C ARG A 213 7.13 -2.44 -14.40
N PHE A 214 6.20 -1.53 -14.18
CA PHE A 214 5.20 -1.11 -15.16
C PHE A 214 5.71 -0.05 -16.15
N GLY A 215 6.99 0.32 -16.06
CA GLY A 215 7.58 1.32 -16.95
C GLY A 215 7.09 2.75 -16.72
N VAL A 216 6.30 3.00 -15.66
CA VAL A 216 5.78 4.34 -15.32
C VAL A 216 6.93 5.26 -14.88
N ILE A 217 7.87 4.71 -14.09
CA ILE A 217 9.04 5.43 -13.59
C ILE A 217 10.30 4.65 -13.96
N LYS A 218 11.31 5.35 -14.49
CA LYS A 218 12.64 4.76 -14.73
C LYS A 218 13.52 4.92 -13.50
N THR A 219 14.28 3.89 -13.13
CA THR A 219 15.22 3.96 -12.00
C THR A 219 16.28 5.04 -12.19
N SER A 220 16.56 5.44 -13.45
CA SER A 220 17.47 6.53 -13.77
C SER A 220 17.04 7.87 -13.17
N TYR A 221 15.74 8.16 -13.07
CA TYR A 221 15.26 9.41 -12.45
C TYR A 221 15.68 9.51 -10.98
N VAL A 222 15.52 8.41 -10.22
CA VAL A 222 15.91 8.36 -8.81
C VAL A 222 17.42 8.43 -8.64
N THR A 223 18.18 7.68 -9.46
CA THR A 223 19.64 7.63 -9.33
C THR A 223 20.32 8.93 -9.75
N THR A 224 19.78 9.68 -10.74
CA THR A 224 20.34 10.95 -11.18
C THR A 224 20.01 12.08 -10.20
N ARG A 225 18.85 12.03 -9.55
CA ARG A 225 18.36 13.10 -8.69
C ARG A 225 18.27 12.69 -7.21
N ARG A 226 19.16 11.84 -6.73
CA ARG A 226 19.16 11.26 -5.37
C ARG A 226 18.94 12.29 -4.27
N ARG A 227 19.64 13.44 -4.34
CA ARG A 227 19.50 14.51 -3.33
C ARG A 227 18.07 15.02 -3.16
N TYR A 228 17.32 15.15 -4.27
CA TYR A 228 15.93 15.60 -4.21
C TYR A 228 14.98 14.51 -3.72
N VAL A 229 15.28 13.27 -4.09
CA VAL A 229 14.50 12.09 -3.64
C VAL A 229 14.66 11.90 -2.12
N TYR A 230 15.88 12.01 -1.59
CA TYR A 230 16.10 11.94 -0.14
C TYR A 230 15.51 13.15 0.59
N ALA A 231 15.56 14.34 0.04
CA ALA A 231 14.89 15.50 0.63
C ALA A 231 13.37 15.30 0.67
N ALA A 232 12.77 14.80 -0.42
CA ALA A 232 11.34 14.47 -0.44
C ALA A 232 11.00 13.35 0.55
N LEU A 233 11.83 12.31 0.63
CA LEU A 233 11.65 11.21 1.60
C LEU A 233 11.72 11.73 3.04
N TYR A 234 12.66 12.62 3.36
CA TYR A 234 12.76 13.24 4.69
C TYR A 234 11.51 14.08 5.02
N ILE A 235 10.98 14.85 4.05
CA ILE A 235 9.74 15.60 4.23
C ILE A 235 8.57 14.65 4.51
N VAL A 236 8.50 13.53 3.78
CA VAL A 236 7.46 12.51 4.02
C VAL A 236 7.60 11.92 5.42
N THR A 237 8.81 11.58 5.88
CA THR A 237 9.01 11.07 7.25
C THR A 237 8.59 12.10 8.28
N ALA A 238 8.90 13.39 8.10
CA ALA A 238 8.49 14.46 9.01
C ALA A 238 6.97 14.68 9.07
N ILE A 239 6.23 14.40 7.99
CA ILE A 239 4.76 14.45 7.99
C ILE A 239 4.15 13.25 8.71
N VAL A 240 4.81 12.10 8.60
CA VAL A 240 4.33 10.81 9.10
C VAL A 240 4.58 10.64 10.61
N THR A 241 5.69 11.21 11.12
CA THR A 241 6.03 11.11 12.55
C THR A 241 5.18 12.09 13.37
N PRO A 242 4.31 11.61 14.29
CA PRO A 242 3.52 12.48 15.15
C PRO A 242 4.43 13.05 16.26
N ASP A 243 4.64 14.36 16.28
CA ASP A 243 5.29 15.14 17.36
C ASP A 243 6.70 14.67 17.80
N GLY A 244 7.36 13.82 16.97
CA GLY A 244 8.64 13.22 17.33
C GLY A 244 9.84 14.16 17.21
N GLY A 245 9.68 15.29 16.57
CA GLY A 245 10.76 16.22 16.29
C GLY A 245 11.86 15.64 15.36
N PRO A 246 12.92 16.40 15.08
CA PRO A 246 13.94 16.03 14.10
C PRO A 246 14.65 14.71 14.39
N ILE A 247 14.69 14.28 15.64
CA ILE A 247 15.36 13.05 16.08
C ILE A 247 14.55 11.82 15.63
N ALA A 248 13.23 11.86 15.79
CA ALA A 248 12.32 10.80 15.37
C ALA A 248 12.26 10.71 13.83
N ASP A 249 12.26 11.87 13.15
CA ASP A 249 12.28 11.95 11.71
C ASP A 249 13.51 11.26 11.12
N ILE A 250 14.70 11.51 11.70
CA ILE A 250 15.95 10.85 11.31
C ILE A 250 15.87 9.34 11.59
N ALA A 251 15.33 8.94 12.72
CA ALA A 251 15.21 7.53 13.09
C ALA A 251 14.32 6.73 12.12
N LEU A 252 13.28 7.34 11.57
CA LEU A 252 12.44 6.74 10.53
C LEU A 252 13.08 6.87 9.14
N PHE A 253 13.75 8.00 8.85
CA PHE A 253 14.36 8.26 7.55
C PHE A 253 15.45 7.26 7.19
N ILE A 254 16.33 6.88 8.16
CA ILE A 254 17.45 5.98 7.90
C ILE A 254 16.98 4.63 7.31
N PRO A 255 16.09 3.86 7.96
CA PRO A 255 15.61 2.60 7.39
C PRO A 255 14.82 2.80 6.09
N MET A 256 14.08 3.90 5.95
CA MET A 256 13.36 4.23 4.72
C MET A 256 14.31 4.48 3.55
N ALA A 257 15.38 5.24 3.75
CA ALA A 257 16.40 5.48 2.73
C ALA A 257 17.09 4.17 2.31
N LEU A 258 17.36 3.29 3.27
CA LEU A 258 17.96 1.98 3.02
C LEU A 258 17.02 1.08 2.19
N LEU A 259 15.73 1.04 2.54
CA LEU A 259 14.72 0.31 1.80
C LEU A 259 14.54 0.88 0.37
N LEU A 260 14.60 2.21 0.21
CA LEU A 260 14.55 2.83 -1.11
C LEU A 260 15.74 2.42 -1.99
N GLU A 261 16.97 2.39 -1.46
CA GLU A 261 18.13 1.91 -2.21
C GLU A 261 18.00 0.44 -2.61
N LEU A 262 17.46 -0.40 -1.72
CA LEU A 262 17.14 -1.79 -2.06
C LEU A 262 16.09 -1.86 -3.18
N ALA A 263 15.05 -1.03 -3.12
CA ALA A 263 14.03 -0.95 -4.16
C ALA A 263 14.59 -0.51 -5.51
N VAL A 264 15.49 0.47 -5.51
CA VAL A 264 16.22 0.91 -6.72
C VAL A 264 17.11 -0.21 -7.28
N PHE A 265 17.77 -0.97 -6.42
CA PHE A 265 18.56 -2.13 -6.82
C PHE A 265 17.70 -3.20 -7.52
N PHE A 266 16.59 -3.58 -6.93
CA PHE A 266 15.63 -4.52 -7.53
C PHE A 266 15.01 -3.94 -8.81
N GLY A 267 14.63 -2.66 -8.81
CA GLY A 267 14.08 -1.96 -9.97
C GLY A 267 15.01 -2.02 -11.18
N LYS A 268 16.30 -1.76 -11.00
CA LYS A 268 17.33 -1.89 -12.05
C LYS A 268 17.41 -3.32 -12.63
N ARG A 269 17.22 -4.33 -11.79
CA ARG A 269 17.21 -5.73 -12.24
C ARG A 269 16.02 -6.00 -13.17
N TYR A 270 14.83 -5.46 -12.84
CA TYR A 270 13.64 -5.59 -13.69
C TYR A 270 13.77 -4.82 -15.00
N GLU A 271 14.29 -3.58 -14.98
CA GLU A 271 14.52 -2.79 -16.20
C GLU A 271 15.48 -3.51 -17.16
N ARG A 272 16.56 -4.10 -16.64
CA ARG A 272 17.50 -4.88 -17.48
C ARG A 272 16.82 -6.10 -18.09
N SER A 273 16.01 -6.83 -17.36
CA SER A 273 15.27 -7.98 -17.87
C SER A 273 14.28 -7.59 -18.97
N GLY A 274 13.54 -6.50 -18.81
CA GLY A 274 12.61 -5.99 -19.81
C GLY A 274 13.31 -5.49 -21.10
N GLN A 275 14.49 -4.88 -20.99
CA GLN A 275 15.29 -4.47 -22.15
C GLN A 275 15.81 -5.64 -22.98
N PHE A 276 16.03 -6.81 -22.35
CA PHE A 276 16.40 -8.04 -23.07
C PHE A 276 15.23 -8.59 -23.88
N GLU A 277 13.98 -8.49 -23.38
CA GLU A 277 12.80 -8.91 -24.14
C GLU A 277 12.48 -7.97 -25.30
N THR A 278 12.49 -6.67 -25.11
CA THR A 278 12.24 -5.70 -26.19
C THR A 278 13.30 -5.78 -27.29
N LYS A 279 14.57 -6.02 -26.97
CA LYS A 279 15.62 -6.25 -27.98
C LYS A 279 15.45 -7.58 -28.72
N ARG A 280 14.77 -8.56 -28.14
CA ARG A 280 14.49 -9.84 -28.83
C ARG A 280 13.33 -9.70 -29.83
N PHE A 281 12.45 -8.73 -29.66
CA PHE A 281 11.35 -8.40 -30.57
C PHE A 281 11.69 -7.29 -31.57
N GLU A 282 12.84 -6.62 -31.46
CA GLU A 282 13.47 -5.93 -32.59
C GLU A 282 14.03 -7.00 -33.53
N GLU A 283 13.10 -7.68 -34.21
CA GLU A 283 13.40 -8.50 -35.36
C GLU A 283 14.25 -7.65 -36.30
N LYS A 284 15.49 -8.06 -36.55
CA LYS A 284 16.32 -7.45 -37.60
C LYS A 284 15.44 -7.39 -38.85
N PRO A 285 15.21 -6.22 -39.45
CA PRO A 285 14.38 -6.15 -40.63
C PRO A 285 14.97 -7.14 -41.65
N SER A 286 14.22 -8.20 -41.93
CA SER A 286 14.62 -9.17 -42.94
C SER A 286 14.51 -8.48 -44.28
N TYR A 287 15.64 -8.10 -44.85
CA TYR A 287 15.68 -7.57 -46.19
C TYR A 287 15.54 -8.70 -47.20
N THR A 288 14.53 -8.62 -48.06
CA THR A 288 14.34 -9.54 -49.20
C THR A 288 14.59 -8.81 -50.48
N LYS A 289 15.19 -9.48 -51.46
CA LYS A 289 15.42 -8.92 -52.78
C LYS A 289 14.15 -9.00 -53.63
N CYS A 290 13.77 -7.88 -54.25
CA CYS A 290 12.65 -7.88 -55.19
C CYS A 290 12.95 -8.79 -56.40
N ARG A 291 11.99 -9.66 -56.73
CA ARG A 291 12.13 -10.63 -57.82
C ARG A 291 12.14 -9.98 -59.20
N TYR A 292 11.66 -8.74 -59.32
CA TYR A 292 11.54 -8.02 -60.58
C TYR A 292 12.65 -7.01 -60.83
N CYS A 293 13.09 -6.22 -59.82
CA CYS A 293 14.10 -5.19 -59.98
C CYS A 293 15.37 -5.40 -59.17
N GLY A 294 15.43 -6.43 -58.31
CA GLY A 294 16.60 -6.75 -57.49
C GLY A 294 16.82 -5.83 -56.28
N ALA A 295 16.01 -4.81 -56.07
CA ALA A 295 16.14 -3.88 -54.97
C ALA A 295 15.87 -4.58 -53.63
N LEU A 296 16.59 -4.16 -52.56
CA LEU A 296 16.39 -4.65 -51.20
C LEU A 296 15.22 -3.89 -50.59
N PHE A 297 14.21 -4.59 -50.10
CA PHE A 297 13.08 -4.00 -49.35
C PHE A 297 12.80 -4.74 -48.06
N THR A 298 12.12 -4.10 -47.12
CA THR A 298 11.82 -4.67 -45.81
C THR A 298 10.81 -5.80 -45.94
N GLY A 299 11.05 -6.95 -45.31
CA GLY A 299 10.26 -8.18 -45.47
C GLY A 299 8.77 -8.06 -45.08
N GLY A 300 8.34 -6.96 -44.50
CA GLY A 300 6.95 -6.64 -44.15
C GLY A 300 6.18 -5.87 -45.24
N ASP A 301 6.87 -5.31 -46.23
CA ASP A 301 6.23 -4.51 -47.26
C ASP A 301 5.61 -5.43 -48.35
N VAL A 302 4.35 -5.15 -48.72
CA VAL A 302 3.61 -5.91 -49.74
C VAL A 302 4.00 -5.46 -51.13
N PHE A 303 4.47 -4.23 -51.32
CA PHE A 303 4.88 -3.62 -52.57
C PHE A 303 6.33 -3.18 -52.53
N CYS A 304 7.03 -3.35 -53.64
CA CYS A 304 8.41 -2.86 -53.79
C CYS A 304 8.40 -1.33 -54.01
N ASN A 305 9.14 -0.56 -53.21
CA ASN A 305 9.19 0.90 -53.27
C ASN A 305 9.85 1.43 -54.56
N GLU A 306 10.67 0.60 -55.23
CA GLU A 306 11.39 0.99 -56.44
C GLU A 306 10.56 0.69 -57.74
N CYS A 307 9.93 -0.46 -57.83
CA CYS A 307 9.22 -0.84 -59.06
C CYS A 307 7.69 -0.92 -58.92
N GLY A 308 7.13 -0.70 -57.73
CA GLY A 308 5.67 -0.70 -57.47
C GLY A 308 4.93 -2.03 -57.57
N ARG A 309 5.64 -3.13 -57.89
CA ARG A 309 5.01 -4.47 -58.07
C ARG A 309 4.81 -5.18 -56.75
N SER A 310 3.69 -5.90 -56.65
CA SER A 310 3.37 -6.71 -55.44
C SER A 310 4.20 -7.99 -55.37
N ARG A 311 4.35 -8.49 -54.15
CA ARG A 311 5.05 -9.74 -53.83
C ARG A 311 4.23 -10.99 -54.12
N LEU A 312 2.92 -10.82 -54.36
CA LEU A 312 1.98 -11.91 -54.62
C LEU A 312 2.10 -12.44 -56.06
#